data_e51cb07f5dd22409c40708f987314161
#
_entry.id   e51cb07f5dd22409c40708f987314161
#
_cell.length_a   1.000
_cell.length_b   1.000
_cell.length_c   1.000
_cell.angle_alpha   90.00
_cell.angle_beta   90.00
_cell.angle_gamma   90.00
#
_symmetry.space_group_name_H-M   'P 1'
#
loop_
_entity.id
_entity.type
_entity.pdbx_description
1 polymer ?
#
loop_
_entity_poly.entity_id
_entity_poly.type
_entity_poly.pdbx_seq_one_letter_code
_entity_poly.pdbx_strand_id
1 'polypeptide(L)'
;AASDVYKRQYLDTPLDQLEILLHNPVHELRMSALLCMVEQFKKADANRREAIYHTYLSNTAYINNWDLVDLSAAQIVGGYLEEQDHTPLYQLAQSSLIWEQRISIVSTWQWIRKGRFDDTLAIADILLYNKHDLIRKAVGWMLREVGKKDKIRLCTFLDTRYRDMPRTMLRYAIEKFSPEERRHYMQK
;
A
#
# COMPACT_ATOMS: atom_id res chain seq x y z
N ALA A 1 9.63 -7.61 -30.28
CA ALA A 1 9.36 -6.50 -31.21
C ALA A 1 7.97 -5.85 -31.00
N ALA A 2 6.85 -6.57 -31.16
CA ALA A 2 5.52 -5.96 -30.97
C ALA A 2 5.28 -5.53 -29.49
N SER A 3 5.67 -6.34 -28.52
CA SER A 3 5.52 -6.01 -27.09
C SER A 3 6.32 -4.77 -26.66
N ASP A 4 7.43 -4.47 -27.31
CA ASP A 4 8.27 -3.32 -26.99
C ASP A 4 7.71 -2.01 -27.58
N VAL A 5 7.04 -2.11 -28.72
CA VAL A 5 6.32 -0.96 -29.33
C VAL A 5 5.11 -0.59 -28.47
N TYR A 6 4.30 -1.56 -28.02
CA TYR A 6 3.19 -1.31 -27.10
C TYR A 6 3.65 -0.73 -25.76
N LYS A 7 4.72 -1.27 -25.17
CA LYS A 7 5.30 -0.71 -23.94
C LYS A 7 5.76 0.74 -24.07
N ARG A 8 6.34 1.13 -25.23
CA ARG A 8 6.75 2.51 -25.49
C ARG A 8 5.56 3.46 -25.60
N GLN A 9 4.49 3.06 -26.29
CA GLN A 9 3.29 3.89 -26.42
C GLN A 9 2.67 4.25 -25.07
N TYR A 10 2.63 3.31 -24.11
CA TYR A 10 2.09 3.58 -22.78
C TYR A 10 2.99 4.48 -21.92
N LEU A 11 4.32 4.46 -22.17
CA LEU A 11 5.26 5.30 -21.44
C LEU A 11 5.17 6.78 -21.82
N ASP A 12 4.71 7.06 -23.03
CA ASP A 12 4.61 8.43 -23.56
C ASP A 12 3.21 9.02 -23.40
N THR A 13 2.25 8.27 -22.82
CA THR A 13 0.88 8.77 -22.60
C THR A 13 0.91 9.96 -21.62
N PRO A 14 0.36 11.12 -21.98
CA PRO A 14 0.27 12.28 -21.09
C PRO A 14 -0.51 11.97 -19.81
N LEU A 15 -0.15 12.62 -18.69
CA LEU A 15 -0.81 12.37 -17.39
C LEU A 15 -2.29 12.75 -17.38
N ASP A 16 -2.67 13.82 -18.06
CA ASP A 16 -4.05 14.25 -18.20
C ASP A 16 -4.92 13.19 -18.91
N GLN A 17 -4.37 12.49 -19.88
CA GLN A 17 -5.06 11.37 -20.53
C GLN A 17 -5.16 10.15 -19.62
N LEU A 18 -4.12 9.86 -18.81
CA LEU A 18 -4.19 8.81 -17.81
C LEU A 18 -5.21 9.13 -16.72
N GLU A 19 -5.33 10.41 -16.34
CA GLU A 19 -6.33 10.89 -15.39
C GLU A 19 -7.76 10.71 -15.94
N ILE A 20 -8.01 11.02 -17.22
CA ILE A 20 -9.30 10.75 -17.87
C ILE A 20 -9.63 9.24 -17.83
N LEU A 21 -8.65 8.38 -18.11
CA LEU A 21 -8.83 6.93 -18.00
C LEU A 21 -9.11 6.48 -16.56
N LEU A 22 -8.47 7.10 -15.58
CA LEU A 22 -8.67 6.82 -14.16
C LEU A 22 -10.10 7.19 -13.70
N HIS A 23 -10.72 8.17 -14.31
CA HIS A 23 -12.12 8.54 -14.03
C HIS A 23 -13.15 7.65 -14.75
N ASN A 24 -12.72 6.70 -15.57
CA ASN A 24 -13.63 5.84 -16.32
C ASN A 24 -14.38 4.87 -15.40
N PRO A 25 -15.70 4.64 -15.62
CA PRO A 25 -16.45 3.65 -14.84
C PRO A 25 -15.96 2.20 -15.03
N VAL A 26 -15.32 1.89 -16.15
CA VAL A 26 -14.79 0.55 -16.44
C VAL A 26 -13.53 0.31 -15.61
N HIS A 27 -13.55 -0.74 -14.77
CA HIS A 27 -12.49 -1.06 -13.83
C HIS A 27 -11.13 -1.30 -14.51
N GLU A 28 -11.12 -2.03 -15.60
CA GLU A 28 -9.91 -2.38 -16.36
C GLU A 28 -9.22 -1.16 -16.97
N LEU A 29 -9.98 -0.11 -17.31
CA LEU A 29 -9.40 1.14 -17.81
C LEU A 29 -8.72 1.91 -16.68
N ARG A 30 -9.30 1.95 -15.48
CA ARG A 30 -8.63 2.53 -14.30
C ARG A 30 -7.36 1.76 -13.93
N MET A 31 -7.43 0.43 -13.97
CA MET A 31 -6.26 -0.43 -13.75
C MET A 31 -5.17 -0.17 -14.77
N SER A 32 -5.52 -0.05 -16.05
CA SER A 32 -4.57 0.24 -17.12
C SER A 32 -3.90 1.61 -16.93
N ALA A 33 -4.67 2.63 -16.52
CA ALA A 33 -4.12 3.95 -16.21
C ALA A 33 -3.07 3.87 -15.08
N LEU A 34 -3.39 3.18 -13.99
CA LEU A 34 -2.47 3.02 -12.86
C LEU A 34 -1.23 2.21 -13.22
N LEU A 35 -1.36 1.15 -14.01
CA LEU A 35 -0.20 0.39 -14.52
C LEU A 35 0.71 1.26 -15.39
N CYS A 36 0.15 2.10 -16.26
CA CYS A 36 0.92 3.07 -17.03
C CYS A 36 1.63 4.08 -16.12
N MET A 37 0.95 4.64 -15.12
CA MET A 37 1.54 5.55 -14.15
C MET A 37 2.70 4.90 -13.38
N VAL A 38 2.55 3.65 -12.95
CA VAL A 38 3.62 2.87 -12.28
C VAL A 38 4.83 2.70 -13.19
N GLU A 39 4.63 2.32 -14.45
CA GLU A 39 5.73 2.13 -15.40
C GLU A 39 6.43 3.45 -15.77
N GLN A 40 5.66 4.53 -15.91
CA GLN A 40 6.23 5.89 -16.07
C GLN A 40 7.04 6.29 -14.85
N PHE A 41 6.51 6.10 -13.64
CA PHE A 41 7.17 6.47 -12.38
C PHE A 41 8.55 5.81 -12.23
N LYS A 42 8.68 4.53 -12.60
CA LYS A 42 9.95 3.80 -12.53
C LYS A 42 11.08 4.44 -13.37
N LYS A 43 10.71 5.08 -14.49
CA LYS A 43 11.65 5.65 -15.47
C LYS A 43 11.74 7.18 -15.40
N ALA A 44 10.86 7.81 -14.62
CA ALA A 44 10.73 9.25 -14.54
C ALA A 44 11.87 9.92 -13.77
N ASP A 45 12.20 11.14 -14.14
CA ASP A 45 12.97 12.08 -13.34
C ASP A 45 12.19 12.55 -12.11
N ALA A 46 12.81 13.36 -11.26
CA ALA A 46 12.22 13.85 -10.01
C ALA A 46 10.94 14.65 -10.25
N ASN A 47 10.93 15.56 -11.23
CA ASN A 47 9.77 16.41 -11.53
C ASN A 47 8.57 15.59 -12.03
N ARG A 48 8.83 14.61 -12.88
CA ARG A 48 7.77 13.73 -13.39
C ARG A 48 7.24 12.80 -12.31
N ARG A 49 8.08 12.29 -11.41
CA ARG A 49 7.66 11.50 -10.24
C ARG A 49 6.76 12.29 -9.32
N GLU A 50 7.11 13.54 -9.05
CA GLU A 50 6.29 14.46 -8.27
C GLU A 50 4.91 14.68 -8.92
N ALA A 51 4.89 14.96 -10.23
CA ALA A 51 3.63 15.12 -10.97
C ALA A 51 2.75 13.86 -10.92
N ILE A 52 3.32 12.66 -11.10
CA ILE A 52 2.60 11.39 -11.00
C ILE A 52 2.05 11.18 -9.58
N TYR A 53 2.86 11.45 -8.55
CA TYR A 53 2.44 11.35 -7.15
C TYR A 53 1.25 12.28 -6.85
N HIS A 54 1.32 13.54 -7.25
CA HIS A 54 0.23 14.49 -7.03
C HIS A 54 -1.03 14.11 -7.81
N THR A 55 -0.91 13.66 -9.06
CA THR A 55 -2.05 13.14 -9.84
C THR A 55 -2.68 11.94 -9.14
N TYR A 56 -1.86 11.01 -8.60
CA TYR A 56 -2.36 9.86 -7.84
C TYR A 56 -3.17 10.30 -6.62
N LEU A 57 -2.61 11.17 -5.77
CA LEU A 57 -3.27 11.61 -4.54
C LEU A 57 -4.52 12.46 -4.78
N SER A 58 -4.56 13.24 -5.85
CA SER A 58 -5.75 14.01 -6.23
C SER A 58 -6.91 13.14 -6.73
N ASN A 59 -6.64 11.86 -7.02
CA ASN A 59 -7.59 10.94 -7.64
C ASN A 59 -7.90 9.69 -6.80
N THR A 60 -7.64 9.72 -5.49
CA THR A 60 -7.85 8.57 -4.59
C THR A 60 -9.29 8.06 -4.59
N ALA A 61 -10.28 8.92 -4.84
CA ALA A 61 -11.69 8.56 -4.96
C ALA A 61 -11.98 7.58 -6.12
N TYR A 62 -11.16 7.60 -7.15
CA TYR A 62 -11.27 6.73 -8.33
C TYR A 62 -10.40 5.47 -8.22
N ILE A 63 -9.46 5.45 -7.27
CA ILE A 63 -8.63 4.28 -6.91
C ILE A 63 -9.40 3.47 -5.86
N ASN A 64 -10.59 3.03 -6.22
CA ASN A 64 -11.64 2.60 -5.31
C ASN A 64 -11.85 1.08 -5.30
N ASN A 65 -10.78 0.31 -5.45
CA ASN A 65 -10.76 -1.13 -5.24
C ASN A 65 -9.40 -1.57 -4.70
N TRP A 66 -9.39 -2.69 -3.98
CA TRP A 66 -8.19 -3.22 -3.33
C TRP A 66 -7.06 -3.52 -4.32
N ASP A 67 -7.37 -4.07 -5.49
CA ASP A 67 -6.39 -4.41 -6.53
C ASP A 67 -5.75 -3.16 -7.16
N LEU A 68 -6.53 -2.09 -7.36
CA LEU A 68 -6.03 -0.80 -7.86
C LEU A 68 -5.01 -0.20 -6.90
N VAL A 69 -5.28 -0.26 -5.59
CA VAL A 69 -4.35 0.21 -4.56
C VAL A 69 -3.10 -0.68 -4.50
N ASP A 70 -3.29 -2.00 -4.43
CA ASP A 70 -2.20 -2.95 -4.19
C ASP A 70 -1.16 -2.98 -5.33
N LEU A 71 -1.59 -2.73 -6.57
CA LEU A 71 -0.69 -2.69 -7.71
C LEU A 71 0.10 -1.37 -7.84
N SER A 72 -0.32 -0.28 -7.17
CA SER A 72 0.19 1.06 -7.47
C SER A 72 0.75 1.83 -6.28
N ALA A 73 0.13 1.71 -5.09
CA ALA A 73 0.45 2.56 -3.94
C ALA A 73 1.91 2.43 -3.47
N ALA A 74 2.44 1.21 -3.36
CA ALA A 74 3.81 1.00 -2.92
C ALA A 74 4.83 1.60 -3.90
N GLN A 75 4.58 1.51 -5.20
CA GLN A 75 5.48 2.00 -6.22
C GLN A 75 5.43 3.53 -6.35
N ILE A 76 4.22 4.11 -6.41
CA ILE A 76 4.05 5.55 -6.64
C ILE A 76 4.17 6.31 -5.32
N VAL A 77 3.29 6.05 -4.35
CA VAL A 77 3.24 6.81 -3.10
C VAL A 77 4.42 6.45 -2.21
N GLY A 78 4.63 5.15 -1.95
CA GLY A 78 5.77 4.67 -1.18
C GLY A 78 7.11 5.02 -1.83
N GLY A 79 7.19 4.93 -3.16
CA GLY A 79 8.40 5.26 -3.91
C GLY A 79 8.73 6.76 -3.92
N TYR A 80 7.72 7.62 -3.99
CA TYR A 80 7.94 9.07 -3.95
C TYR A 80 8.31 9.56 -2.55
N LEU A 81 7.59 9.11 -1.52
CA LEU A 81 7.79 9.55 -0.13
C LEU A 81 9.03 8.94 0.53
N GLU A 82 9.73 8.02 -0.11
CA GLU A 82 10.83 7.28 0.51
C GLU A 82 11.92 8.17 1.12
N GLU A 83 12.23 9.28 0.44
CA GLU A 83 13.24 10.26 0.85
C GLU A 83 12.61 11.65 1.11
N GLN A 84 11.30 11.70 1.34
CA GLN A 84 10.53 12.90 1.60
C GLN A 84 9.95 12.89 3.02
N ASP A 85 9.14 13.89 3.35
CA ASP A 85 8.33 13.88 4.57
C ASP A 85 7.23 12.81 4.48
N HIS A 86 7.13 11.95 5.49
CA HIS A 86 6.15 10.86 5.56
C HIS A 86 4.78 11.28 6.10
N THR A 87 4.63 12.53 6.55
CA THR A 87 3.37 13.07 7.09
C THR A 87 2.14 12.76 6.23
N PRO A 88 2.21 12.83 4.87
CA PRO A 88 1.07 12.48 4.04
C PRO A 88 0.52 11.07 4.27
N LEU A 89 1.35 10.07 4.56
CA LEU A 89 0.86 8.71 4.85
C LEU A 89 0.05 8.65 6.16
N TYR A 90 0.46 9.39 7.16
CA TYR A 90 -0.26 9.46 8.43
C TYR A 90 -1.59 10.18 8.29
N GLN A 91 -1.67 11.20 7.44
CA GLN A 91 -2.93 11.87 7.08
C GLN A 91 -3.89 10.92 6.35
N LEU A 92 -3.40 10.17 5.35
CA LEU A 92 -4.18 9.16 4.65
C LEU A 92 -4.68 8.06 5.58
N ALA A 93 -3.89 7.65 6.58
CA ALA A 93 -4.30 6.64 7.57
C ALA A 93 -5.48 7.12 8.43
N GLN A 94 -5.62 8.42 8.64
CA GLN A 94 -6.69 9.04 9.43
C GLN A 94 -7.88 9.50 8.59
N SER A 95 -7.85 9.31 7.27
CA SER A 95 -8.93 9.68 6.37
C SER A 95 -10.21 8.88 6.64
N SER A 96 -11.35 9.46 6.32
CA SER A 96 -12.64 8.76 6.31
C SER A 96 -12.81 7.80 5.10
N LEU A 97 -12.00 7.96 4.05
CA LEU A 97 -12.03 7.13 2.86
C LEU A 97 -11.18 5.87 3.06
N ILE A 98 -11.82 4.71 3.03
CA ILE A 98 -11.13 3.42 3.25
C ILE A 98 -9.98 3.17 2.26
N TRP A 99 -10.08 3.68 1.05
CA TRP A 99 -9.04 3.52 0.04
C TRP A 99 -7.78 4.33 0.38
N GLU A 100 -7.94 5.51 0.95
CA GLU A 100 -6.81 6.30 1.45
C GLU A 100 -6.14 5.61 2.65
N GLN A 101 -6.93 5.06 3.58
CA GLN A 101 -6.40 4.24 4.67
C GLN A 101 -5.62 3.02 4.13
N ARG A 102 -6.13 2.38 3.06
CA ARG A 102 -5.43 1.26 2.42
C ARG A 102 -4.15 1.72 1.71
N ILE A 103 -4.21 2.84 0.97
CA ILE A 103 -3.04 3.45 0.33
C ILE A 103 -1.95 3.72 1.37
N SER A 104 -2.28 4.27 2.55
CA SER A 104 -1.31 4.59 3.59
C SER A 104 -0.49 3.37 4.01
N ILE A 105 -1.15 2.28 4.37
CA ILE A 105 -0.45 1.09 4.88
C ILE A 105 0.24 0.31 3.77
N VAL A 106 -0.37 0.16 2.58
CA VAL A 106 0.22 -0.58 1.46
C VAL A 106 1.45 0.14 0.88
N SER A 107 1.48 1.47 0.91
CA SER A 107 2.64 2.27 0.47
C SER A 107 3.92 1.91 1.23
N THR A 108 3.81 1.55 2.50
CA THR A 108 4.96 1.18 3.33
C THR A 108 5.65 -0.12 2.88
N TRP A 109 5.02 -0.92 2.01
CA TRP A 109 5.64 -2.13 1.47
C TRP A 109 6.96 -1.85 0.74
N GLN A 110 7.07 -0.70 0.08
CA GLN A 110 8.31 -0.26 -0.54
C GLN A 110 9.46 -0.19 0.49
N TRP A 111 9.18 0.31 1.69
CA TRP A 111 10.16 0.50 2.75
C TRP A 111 10.45 -0.79 3.54
N ILE A 112 9.43 -1.64 3.73
CA ILE A 112 9.61 -2.97 4.34
C ILE A 112 10.65 -3.78 3.57
N ARG A 113 10.64 -3.72 2.24
CA ARG A 113 11.64 -4.41 1.40
C ARG A 113 13.07 -3.99 1.70
N LYS A 114 13.26 -2.76 2.18
CA LYS A 114 14.55 -2.15 2.54
C LYS A 114 14.88 -2.25 4.03
N GLY A 115 14.05 -2.95 4.81
CA GLY A 115 14.25 -3.12 6.26
C GLY A 115 13.82 -1.92 7.11
N ARG A 116 13.00 -1.01 6.57
CA ARG A 116 12.46 0.15 7.29
C ARG A 116 11.02 -0.16 7.71
N PHE A 117 10.77 -0.29 9.02
CA PHE A 117 9.51 -0.81 9.55
C PHE A 117 8.73 0.19 10.40
N ASP A 118 9.36 1.28 10.86
CA ASP A 118 8.79 2.17 11.88
C ASP A 118 7.47 2.79 11.44
N ASP A 119 7.41 3.32 10.22
CA ASP A 119 6.17 3.89 9.67
C ASP A 119 5.08 2.83 9.48
N THR A 120 5.46 1.63 9.03
CA THR A 120 4.50 0.52 8.90
C THR A 120 3.85 0.20 10.23
N LEU A 121 4.65 0.08 11.30
CA LEU A 121 4.16 -0.24 12.63
C LEU A 121 3.34 0.91 13.22
N ALA A 122 3.75 2.16 13.03
CA ALA A 122 3.00 3.33 13.48
C ALA A 122 1.64 3.48 12.76
N ILE A 123 1.62 3.28 11.43
CA ILE A 123 0.36 3.30 10.67
C ILE A 123 -0.53 2.11 11.04
N ALA A 124 0.05 0.93 11.29
CA ALA A 124 -0.67 -0.23 11.78
C ALA A 124 -1.36 0.05 13.13
N ASP A 125 -0.72 0.81 14.02
CA ASP A 125 -1.32 1.27 15.28
C ASP A 125 -2.52 2.20 15.06
N ILE A 126 -2.41 3.17 14.15
CA ILE A 126 -3.51 4.07 13.80
C ILE A 126 -4.72 3.26 13.29
N LEU A 127 -4.47 2.24 12.49
CA LEU A 127 -5.50 1.42 11.85
C LEU A 127 -5.93 0.19 12.68
N LEU A 128 -5.38 0.02 13.90
CA LEU A 128 -5.52 -1.21 14.69
C LEU A 128 -6.98 -1.59 14.93
N TYR A 129 -7.82 -0.62 15.27
CA TYR A 129 -9.23 -0.83 15.60
C TYR A 129 -10.17 -0.61 14.41
N ASN A 130 -9.64 -0.56 13.19
CA ASN A 130 -10.46 -0.36 12.00
C ASN A 130 -11.49 -1.48 11.85
N LYS A 131 -12.73 -1.10 11.50
CA LYS A 131 -13.85 -2.04 11.39
C LYS A 131 -13.95 -2.70 10.01
N HIS A 132 -13.33 -2.11 8.99
CA HIS A 132 -13.45 -2.58 7.62
C HIS A 132 -12.49 -3.76 7.34
N ASP A 133 -13.02 -4.85 6.81
CA ASP A 133 -12.27 -6.10 6.59
C ASP A 133 -11.09 -5.93 5.61
N LEU A 134 -11.27 -5.11 4.55
CA LEU A 134 -10.19 -4.82 3.60
C LEU A 134 -9.00 -4.10 4.24
N ILE A 135 -9.25 -3.24 5.25
CA ILE A 135 -8.18 -2.58 5.99
C ILE A 135 -7.51 -3.56 6.96
N ARG A 136 -8.29 -4.37 7.69
CA ARG A 136 -7.75 -5.42 8.56
C ARG A 136 -6.82 -6.37 7.82
N LYS A 137 -7.20 -6.77 6.61
CA LYS A 137 -6.39 -7.64 5.74
C LYS A 137 -5.13 -6.94 5.27
N ALA A 138 -5.21 -5.67 4.85
CA ALA A 138 -4.05 -4.91 4.40
C ALA A 138 -3.02 -4.69 5.51
N VAL A 139 -3.47 -4.28 6.71
CA VAL A 139 -2.60 -4.12 7.87
C VAL A 139 -1.95 -5.45 8.25
N GLY A 140 -2.74 -6.52 8.35
CA GLY A 140 -2.21 -7.85 8.64
C GLY A 140 -1.21 -8.33 7.60
N TRP A 141 -1.45 -8.05 6.31
CA TRP A 141 -0.51 -8.35 5.24
C TRP A 141 0.81 -7.59 5.42
N MET A 142 0.79 -6.28 5.65
CA MET A 142 2.02 -5.49 5.85
C MET A 142 2.78 -5.94 7.10
N LEU A 143 2.10 -6.23 8.20
CA LEU A 143 2.72 -6.81 9.40
C LEU A 143 3.39 -8.17 9.09
N ARG A 144 2.76 -9.02 8.30
CA ARG A 144 3.35 -10.28 7.82
C ARG A 144 4.63 -10.04 6.99
N GLU A 145 4.62 -9.03 6.13
CA GLU A 145 5.80 -8.67 5.33
C GLU A 145 6.95 -8.17 6.23
N VAL A 146 6.63 -7.39 7.30
CA VAL A 146 7.62 -7.07 8.34
C VAL A 146 8.18 -8.34 8.97
N GLY A 147 7.31 -9.25 9.40
CA GLY A 147 7.74 -10.50 10.03
C GLY A 147 8.59 -11.45 9.15
N LYS A 148 8.43 -11.38 7.83
CA LYS A 148 9.31 -12.08 6.87
C LYS A 148 10.71 -11.51 6.84
N LYS A 149 10.89 -10.24 7.16
CA LYS A 149 12.18 -9.55 7.19
C LYS A 149 12.79 -9.55 8.57
N ASP A 150 11.97 -9.25 9.58
CA ASP A 150 12.37 -9.18 10.99
C ASP A 150 11.23 -9.72 11.87
N LYS A 151 11.33 -11.00 12.22
CA LYS A 151 10.35 -11.67 13.07
C LYS A 151 10.32 -11.09 14.48
N ILE A 152 11.49 -10.71 15.02
CA ILE A 152 11.59 -10.15 16.37
C ILE A 152 10.83 -8.83 16.43
N ARG A 153 11.01 -7.98 15.43
CA ARG A 153 10.30 -6.69 15.33
C ARG A 153 8.78 -6.89 15.28
N LEU A 154 8.30 -7.87 14.51
CA LEU A 154 6.88 -8.21 14.49
C LEU A 154 6.40 -8.73 15.84
N CYS A 155 7.12 -9.66 16.48
CA CYS A 155 6.74 -10.18 17.80
C CYS A 155 6.66 -9.06 18.83
N THR A 156 7.65 -8.17 18.90
CA THR A 156 7.64 -7.00 19.79
C THR A 156 6.39 -6.13 19.61
N PHE A 157 5.95 -5.92 18.36
CA PHE A 157 4.72 -5.21 18.08
C PHE A 157 3.48 -5.98 18.55
N LEU A 158 3.42 -7.28 18.26
CA LEU A 158 2.27 -8.13 18.58
C LEU A 158 2.10 -8.34 20.08
N ASP A 159 3.17 -8.55 20.85
CA ASP A 159 3.12 -8.95 22.26
C ASP A 159 2.31 -8.00 23.14
N THR A 160 2.27 -6.71 22.78
CA THR A 160 1.49 -5.71 23.50
C THR A 160 0.10 -5.45 22.90
N ARG A 161 -0.24 -6.07 21.75
CA ARG A 161 -1.44 -5.71 20.95
C ARG A 161 -2.32 -6.89 20.55
N TYR A 162 -1.79 -8.11 20.51
CA TYR A 162 -2.47 -9.27 19.89
C TYR A 162 -3.85 -9.57 20.52
N ARG A 163 -4.04 -9.24 21.80
CA ARG A 163 -5.31 -9.48 22.51
C ARG A 163 -6.43 -8.56 22.01
N ASP A 164 -6.09 -7.34 21.64
CA ASP A 164 -7.03 -6.30 21.21
C ASP A 164 -7.18 -6.25 19.68
N MET A 165 -6.23 -6.86 18.95
CA MET A 165 -6.26 -6.89 17.50
C MET A 165 -7.48 -7.61 16.95
N PRO A 166 -8.12 -7.08 15.89
CA PRO A 166 -9.12 -7.84 15.13
C PRO A 166 -8.56 -9.19 14.66
N ARG A 167 -9.31 -10.25 14.86
CA ARG A 167 -8.83 -11.63 14.57
C ARG A 167 -8.40 -11.83 13.11
N THR A 168 -9.07 -11.17 12.15
CA THR A 168 -8.66 -11.19 10.74
C THR A 168 -7.27 -10.59 10.57
N MET A 169 -7.02 -9.41 11.15
CA MET A 169 -5.72 -8.73 11.07
C MET A 169 -4.61 -9.61 11.66
N LEU A 170 -4.83 -10.15 12.86
CA LEU A 170 -3.88 -11.01 13.55
C LEU A 170 -3.56 -12.29 12.75
N ARG A 171 -4.58 -12.98 12.21
CA ARG A 171 -4.37 -14.18 11.38
C ARG A 171 -3.49 -13.92 10.17
N TYR A 172 -3.67 -12.78 9.50
CA TYR A 172 -2.83 -12.36 8.38
C TYR A 172 -1.40 -12.09 8.84
N ALA A 173 -1.23 -11.36 9.94
CA ALA A 173 0.10 -11.01 10.46
C ALA A 173 0.95 -12.25 10.81
N ILE A 174 0.34 -13.25 11.45
CA ILE A 174 1.04 -14.48 11.93
C ILE A 174 0.96 -15.66 10.94
N GLU A 175 0.53 -15.44 9.70
CA GLU A 175 0.35 -16.53 8.72
C GLU A 175 1.60 -17.40 8.53
N LYS A 176 2.78 -16.80 8.62
CA LYS A 176 4.08 -17.49 8.45
C LYS A 176 4.70 -18.02 9.74
N PHE A 177 4.01 -17.90 10.86
CA PHE A 177 4.44 -18.44 12.14
C PHE A 177 4.22 -19.97 12.20
N SER A 178 4.97 -20.65 13.07
CA SER A 178 4.76 -22.07 13.33
C SER A 178 3.35 -22.32 13.91
N PRO A 179 2.82 -23.55 13.81
CA PRO A 179 1.53 -23.88 14.41
C PRO A 179 1.45 -23.60 15.91
N GLU A 180 2.58 -23.77 16.63
CA GLU A 180 2.67 -23.50 18.05
C GLU A 180 2.59 -22.00 18.38
N GLU A 181 3.40 -21.18 17.70
CA GLU A 181 3.37 -19.73 17.83
C GLU A 181 2.01 -19.15 17.46
N ARG A 182 1.39 -19.67 16.38
CA ARG A 182 0.04 -19.26 15.99
C ARG A 182 -0.99 -19.59 17.08
N ARG A 183 -0.90 -20.74 17.73
CA ARG A 183 -1.77 -21.08 18.87
C ARG A 183 -1.58 -20.09 20.02
N HIS A 184 -0.32 -19.73 20.34
CA HIS A 184 -0.02 -18.74 21.39
C HIS A 184 -0.73 -17.40 21.12
N TYR A 185 -0.53 -16.79 19.96
CA TYR A 185 -1.14 -15.50 19.62
C TYR A 185 -2.67 -15.58 19.41
N MET A 186 -3.22 -16.75 19.11
CA MET A 186 -4.65 -16.94 18.92
C MET A 186 -5.41 -17.28 20.23
N GLN A 187 -4.73 -17.51 21.33
CA GLN A 187 -5.35 -17.62 22.66
C GLN A 187 -5.90 -16.24 23.09
N LYS A 188 -7.11 -16.25 23.69
CA LYS A 188 -7.69 -15.03 24.29
C LYS A 188 -7.25 -14.87 25.72
#